data_2557ee96dfabbc2d8185ed6e02cd45a7
#
_entry.id   2557ee96dfabbc2d8185ed6e02cd45a7
#
_cell.length_a   1.000
_cell.length_b   1.000
_cell.length_c   1.000
_cell.angle_alpha   90.00
_cell.angle_beta   90.00
_cell.angle_gamma   90.00
#
_symmetry.space_group_name_H-M   'P 1'
#
loop_
_entity.id
_entity.type
_entity.pdbx_description
1 polymer ?
#
loop_
_entity_poly.entity_id
_entity_poly.type
_entity_poly.pdbx_seq_one_letter_code
_entity_poly.pdbx_strand_id
1 'polypeptide(L)'
;MAVKTISTKKGGPVQAGPKTMFVIDASGRSLGRVASEAASVILGKRSVNYVQNEVLPVEVTITNASKMKLTEKRVDQKEFTHYTGYPGGLRITSMRHMMAGKGISEVLRKAVDGMIPRNKLRKERMKRVTITD
;
A
#
# COMPACT_ATOMS: atom_id res chain seq x y z
N MET A 1 -18.46 -2.12 3.65
CA MET A 1 -17.32 -1.30 4.12
C MET A 1 -17.72 -0.55 5.38
N ALA A 2 -17.07 -0.83 6.49
CA ALA A 2 -17.29 -0.08 7.72
C ALA A 2 -16.36 1.16 7.73
N VAL A 3 -16.94 2.35 7.76
CA VAL A 3 -16.21 3.61 7.94
C VAL A 3 -16.24 3.93 9.42
N LYS A 4 -15.08 3.83 10.09
CA LYS A 4 -14.94 4.24 11.49
C LYS A 4 -14.23 5.59 11.54
N THR A 5 -14.92 6.62 11.99
CA THR A 5 -14.36 7.95 12.20
C THR A 5 -13.81 8.04 13.62
N ILE A 6 -12.50 8.16 13.78
CA ILE A 6 -11.85 8.33 15.09
C ILE A 6 -11.17 9.68 15.11
N SER A 7 -11.55 10.52 16.05
CA SER A 7 -10.89 11.81 16.33
C SER A 7 -9.70 11.59 17.26
N THR A 8 -8.48 11.90 16.80
CA THR A 8 -7.29 11.89 17.67
C THR A 8 -6.43 13.14 17.48
N LYS A 9 -5.98 13.68 18.62
CA LYS A 9 -5.23 14.94 18.76
C LYS A 9 -3.73 14.82 18.42
N LYS A 10 -3.22 15.88 17.79
CA LYS A 10 -1.87 16.51 17.78
C LYS A 10 -0.67 15.79 17.15
N GLY A 11 -0.05 16.54 16.24
CA GLY A 11 1.40 16.56 16.00
C GLY A 11 1.84 16.78 14.54
N GLY A 12 2.06 18.05 14.11
CA GLY A 12 2.76 18.41 12.88
C GLY A 12 1.88 19.00 11.77
N PRO A 13 2.44 19.74 10.81
CA PRO A 13 1.70 20.46 9.79
C PRO A 13 1.15 19.54 8.71
N VAL A 14 0.13 18.78 9.05
CA VAL A 14 -0.69 18.02 8.13
C VAL A 14 -2.11 18.29 8.55
N GLN A 15 -2.92 18.73 7.61
CA GLN A 15 -4.27 19.23 7.79
C GLN A 15 -5.05 18.50 8.89
N ALA A 16 -5.43 19.23 9.91
CA ALA A 16 -6.15 18.77 11.09
C ALA A 16 -7.63 18.52 10.75
N GLY A 17 -7.89 17.51 9.90
CA GLY A 17 -9.22 16.97 9.67
C GLY A 17 -9.38 15.63 10.39
N PRO A 18 -10.61 15.15 10.65
CA PRO A 18 -10.82 13.83 11.19
C PRO A 18 -10.21 12.78 10.25
N LYS A 19 -9.36 11.90 10.79
CA LYS A 19 -8.75 10.81 10.03
C LYS A 19 -9.84 9.82 9.61
N THR A 20 -9.95 9.60 8.30
CA THR A 20 -10.88 8.59 7.75
C THR A 20 -10.13 7.27 7.63
N MET A 21 -10.57 6.25 8.34
CA MET A 21 -10.00 4.91 8.25
C MET A 21 -10.82 4.04 7.30
N PHE A 22 -10.13 3.38 6.37
CA PHE A 22 -10.72 2.40 5.47
C PHE A 22 -10.14 1.02 5.75
N VAL A 23 -11.02 0.04 5.90
CA VAL A 23 -10.62 -1.36 6.04
C VAL A 23 -10.94 -2.09 4.74
N ILE A 24 -9.95 -2.78 4.17
CA ILE A 24 -10.06 -3.55 2.94
C ILE A 24 -9.78 -5.01 3.29
N ASP A 25 -10.73 -5.90 3.02
CA ASP A 25 -10.52 -7.34 3.14
C ASP A 25 -9.87 -7.88 1.86
N ALA A 26 -8.73 -8.55 2.02
CA ALA A 26 -7.96 -9.15 0.94
C ALA A 26 -8.33 -10.61 0.66
N SER A 27 -9.16 -11.23 1.49
CA SER A 27 -9.52 -12.65 1.40
C SER A 27 -10.10 -13.02 0.02
N GLY A 28 -9.54 -14.04 -0.61
CA GLY A 28 -9.97 -14.55 -1.91
C GLY A 28 -9.78 -13.60 -3.10
N ARG A 29 -9.22 -12.40 -2.88
CA ARG A 29 -9.02 -11.40 -3.91
C ARG A 29 -7.61 -11.46 -4.49
N SER A 30 -7.44 -11.04 -5.73
CA SER A 30 -6.12 -10.99 -6.35
C SER A 30 -5.31 -9.80 -5.84
N LEU A 31 -4.00 -10.00 -5.70
CA LEU A 31 -3.01 -9.00 -5.26
C LEU A 31 -3.19 -7.63 -5.94
N GLY A 32 -3.31 -7.63 -7.28
CA GLY A 32 -3.41 -6.38 -8.05
C GLY A 32 -4.70 -5.60 -7.76
N ARG A 33 -5.83 -6.28 -7.58
CA ARG A 33 -7.12 -5.62 -7.28
C ARG A 33 -7.13 -5.01 -5.89
N VAL A 34 -6.61 -5.73 -4.89
CA VAL A 34 -6.46 -5.21 -3.53
C VAL A 34 -5.52 -4.00 -3.53
N ALA A 35 -4.38 -4.11 -4.21
CA ALA A 35 -3.40 -3.03 -4.29
C ALA A 35 -3.95 -1.78 -5.00
N SER A 36 -4.71 -1.93 -6.11
CA SER A 36 -5.28 -0.78 -6.81
C SER A 36 -6.41 -0.11 -6.02
N GLU A 37 -7.21 -0.87 -5.29
CA GLU A 37 -8.21 -0.31 -4.39
C GLU A 37 -7.54 0.46 -3.24
N ALA A 38 -6.55 -0.12 -2.58
CA ALA A 38 -5.79 0.54 -1.53
C ALA A 38 -5.10 1.81 -2.03
N ALA A 39 -4.49 1.76 -3.22
CA ALA A 39 -3.87 2.93 -3.83
C ALA A 39 -4.89 4.04 -4.13
N SER A 40 -6.08 3.71 -4.63
CA SER A 40 -7.12 4.70 -4.91
C SER A 40 -7.65 5.37 -3.63
N VAL A 41 -7.75 4.61 -2.54
CA VAL A 41 -8.18 5.13 -1.24
C VAL A 41 -7.11 6.03 -0.63
N ILE A 42 -5.86 5.59 -0.60
CA ILE A 42 -4.75 6.35 0.00
C ILE A 42 -4.44 7.64 -0.78
N LEU A 43 -4.71 7.65 -2.08
CA LEU A 43 -4.65 8.86 -2.90
C LEU A 43 -5.78 9.84 -2.58
N GLY A 44 -6.83 9.39 -1.89
CA GLY A 44 -7.99 10.21 -1.55
C GLY A 44 -9.03 10.31 -2.67
N LYS A 45 -8.97 9.47 -3.71
CA LYS A 45 -9.91 9.53 -4.84
C LYS A 45 -11.37 9.22 -4.46
N ARG A 46 -11.61 8.68 -3.27
CA ARG A 46 -12.95 8.46 -2.71
C ARG A 46 -13.50 9.66 -1.93
N SER A 47 -12.68 10.68 -1.71
CA SER A 47 -13.09 11.90 -1.04
C SER A 47 -13.54 12.95 -2.05
N VAL A 48 -14.58 13.70 -1.71
CA VAL A 48 -15.04 14.86 -2.51
C VAL A 48 -13.96 15.96 -2.55
N ASN A 49 -13.20 16.10 -1.47
CA ASN A 49 -12.13 17.11 -1.31
C ASN A 49 -10.79 16.62 -1.85
N TYR A 50 -10.80 15.81 -2.91
CA TYR A 50 -9.57 15.30 -3.51
C TYR A 50 -8.74 16.42 -4.14
N VAL A 51 -7.51 16.60 -3.66
CA VAL A 51 -6.50 17.49 -4.23
C VAL A 51 -5.24 16.68 -4.53
N GLN A 52 -4.74 16.77 -5.76
CA GLN A 52 -3.66 15.90 -6.24
C GLN A 52 -2.32 16.13 -5.52
N ASN A 53 -2.03 17.39 -5.14
CA ASN A 53 -0.79 17.82 -4.52
C ASN A 53 -0.80 17.78 -2.99
N GLU A 54 -1.87 17.30 -2.37
CA GLU A 54 -2.00 17.18 -0.92
C GLU A 54 -2.09 15.74 -0.46
N VAL A 55 -1.72 15.51 0.80
CA VAL A 55 -1.88 14.21 1.47
C VAL A 55 -3.06 14.31 2.42
N LEU A 56 -4.20 13.78 2.00
CA LEU A 56 -5.40 13.74 2.82
C LEU A 56 -5.21 12.85 4.07
N PRO A 57 -5.89 13.13 5.19
CA PRO A 57 -5.79 12.36 6.43
C PRO A 57 -6.57 11.03 6.33
N VAL A 58 -6.17 10.18 5.38
CA VAL A 58 -6.76 8.86 5.11
C VAL A 58 -5.78 7.79 5.57
N GLU A 59 -6.27 6.81 6.33
CA GLU A 59 -5.53 5.61 6.71
C GLU A 59 -6.20 4.37 6.11
N VAL A 60 -5.38 3.44 5.63
CA VAL A 60 -5.86 2.20 5.00
C VAL A 60 -5.32 1.01 5.77
N THR A 61 -6.21 0.16 6.25
CA THR A 61 -5.86 -1.12 6.87
C THR A 61 -6.32 -2.25 5.95
N ILE A 62 -5.39 -3.10 5.54
CA ILE A 62 -5.69 -4.28 4.73
C ILE A 62 -5.63 -5.49 5.66
N THR A 63 -6.70 -6.26 5.71
CA THR A 63 -6.83 -7.45 6.56
C THR A 63 -6.78 -8.72 5.72
N ASN A 64 -6.46 -9.86 6.37
CA ASN A 64 -6.41 -11.19 5.74
C ASN A 64 -5.45 -11.26 4.54
N ALA A 65 -4.27 -10.64 4.63
CA ALA A 65 -3.29 -10.64 3.53
C ALA A 65 -2.84 -12.05 3.13
N SER A 66 -2.71 -12.96 4.08
CA SER A 66 -2.33 -14.36 3.84
C SER A 66 -3.36 -15.14 3.00
N LYS A 67 -4.65 -14.75 3.06
CA LYS A 67 -5.75 -15.42 2.34
C LYS A 67 -5.98 -14.91 0.93
N MET A 68 -5.07 -14.07 0.41
CA MET A 68 -5.15 -13.59 -0.97
C MET A 68 -4.96 -14.70 -1.99
N LYS A 69 -5.66 -14.57 -3.12
CA LYS A 69 -5.49 -15.48 -4.25
C LYS A 69 -4.25 -15.10 -5.06
N LEU A 70 -3.19 -15.91 -4.92
CA LEU A 70 -1.97 -15.82 -5.71
C LEU A 70 -1.87 -17.00 -6.67
N THR A 71 -1.57 -16.72 -7.94
CA THR A 71 -1.32 -17.77 -8.94
C THR A 71 0.17 -18.14 -8.87
N GLU A 72 0.49 -19.42 -8.81
CA GLU A 72 1.86 -19.95 -8.76
C GLU A 72 2.74 -19.36 -9.87
N LYS A 73 2.23 -19.36 -11.11
CA LYS A 73 2.91 -18.75 -12.25
C LYS A 73 3.35 -17.31 -11.99
N ARG A 74 2.53 -16.51 -11.28
CA ARG A 74 2.88 -15.13 -10.92
C ARG A 74 3.95 -15.07 -9.84
N VAL A 75 3.88 -15.97 -8.86
CA VAL A 75 4.87 -16.05 -7.76
C VAL A 75 6.25 -16.38 -8.30
N ASP A 76 6.33 -17.24 -9.31
CA ASP A 76 7.59 -17.67 -9.91
C ASP A 76 8.18 -16.65 -10.88
N GLN A 77 7.33 -16.02 -11.69
CA GLN A 77 7.79 -15.12 -12.77
C GLN A 77 7.95 -13.66 -12.32
N LYS A 78 7.33 -13.26 -11.19
CA LYS A 78 7.39 -11.87 -10.76
C LYS A 78 8.71 -11.57 -10.05
N GLU A 79 9.42 -10.58 -10.59
CA GLU A 79 10.64 -10.05 -10.00
C GLU A 79 10.46 -8.59 -9.57
N PHE A 80 11.13 -8.23 -8.50
CA PHE A 80 11.25 -6.86 -8.00
C PHE A 80 12.67 -6.38 -8.17
N THR A 81 12.84 -5.31 -8.91
CA THR A 81 14.15 -4.70 -9.15
C THR A 81 14.38 -3.52 -8.22
N HIS A 82 15.59 -3.40 -7.72
CA HIS A 82 16.06 -2.26 -6.94
C HIS A 82 17.46 -1.86 -7.42
N TYR A 83 17.61 -0.59 -7.77
CA TYR A 83 18.91 -0.04 -8.18
C TYR A 83 19.43 0.91 -7.11
N THR A 84 20.68 0.69 -6.67
CA THR A 84 21.31 1.48 -5.61
C THR A 84 21.90 2.81 -6.10
N GLY A 85 22.03 3.00 -7.41
CA GLY A 85 22.64 4.17 -8.02
C GLY A 85 24.16 4.02 -8.29
N TYR A 86 24.77 2.92 -7.84
CA TYR A 86 26.19 2.63 -8.09
C TYR A 86 26.37 1.62 -9.22
N PRO A 87 27.53 1.62 -9.93
CA PRO A 87 27.86 0.58 -10.92
C PRO A 87 27.72 -0.82 -10.31
N GLY A 88 27.03 -1.74 -11.01
CA GLY A 88 26.75 -3.09 -10.50
C GLY A 88 25.71 -3.16 -9.40
N GLY A 89 25.04 -2.06 -9.05
CA GLY A 89 24.09 -1.99 -7.94
C GLY A 89 22.67 -2.45 -8.27
N LEU A 90 22.41 -3.06 -9.42
CA LEU A 90 21.12 -3.63 -9.73
C LEU A 90 20.88 -4.92 -8.93
N ARG A 91 19.84 -4.91 -8.11
CA ARG A 91 19.41 -6.09 -7.35
C ARG A 91 18.04 -6.54 -7.83
N ILE A 92 17.95 -7.84 -8.12
CA ILE A 92 16.71 -8.48 -8.55
C ILE A 92 16.32 -9.47 -7.46
N THR A 93 15.09 -9.40 -7.00
CA THR A 93 14.54 -10.30 -5.98
C THR A 93 13.26 -10.92 -6.51
N SER A 94 13.17 -12.25 -6.58
CA SER A 94 11.95 -12.94 -6.97
C SER A 94 10.86 -12.76 -5.91
N MET A 95 9.61 -12.79 -6.35
CA MET A 95 8.46 -12.70 -5.44
C MET A 95 8.46 -13.84 -4.42
N ARG A 96 8.81 -15.07 -4.85
CA ARG A 96 8.95 -16.25 -3.98
C ARG A 96 9.94 -16.01 -2.85
N HIS A 97 11.11 -15.49 -3.17
CA HIS A 97 12.15 -15.17 -2.18
C HIS A 97 11.70 -14.08 -1.19
N MET A 98 11.01 -13.06 -1.71
CA MET A 98 10.47 -11.98 -0.87
C MET A 98 9.39 -12.50 0.09
N MET A 99 8.50 -13.37 -0.36
CA MET A 99 7.46 -13.98 0.48
C MET A 99 8.07 -14.86 1.58
N ALA A 100 9.10 -15.65 1.25
CA ALA A 100 9.78 -16.52 2.21
C ALA A 100 10.51 -15.71 3.31
N GLY A 101 11.14 -14.59 2.95
CA GLY A 101 11.93 -13.81 3.90
C GLY A 101 11.14 -12.74 4.67
N LYS A 102 10.19 -12.06 4.02
CA LYS A 102 9.49 -10.88 4.58
C LYS A 102 7.97 -11.04 4.66
N GLY A 103 7.45 -12.16 4.22
CA GLY A 103 6.01 -12.43 4.21
C GLY A 103 5.26 -11.79 3.04
N ILE A 104 3.98 -12.13 2.95
CA ILE A 104 3.08 -11.66 1.89
C ILE A 104 2.72 -10.18 2.03
N SER A 105 2.73 -9.67 3.25
CA SER A 105 2.46 -8.27 3.57
C SER A 105 3.44 -7.31 2.87
N GLU A 106 4.73 -7.66 2.80
CA GLU A 106 5.72 -6.84 2.09
C GLU A 106 5.51 -6.86 0.58
N VAL A 107 5.10 -8.00 0.01
CA VAL A 107 4.76 -8.12 -1.42
C VAL A 107 3.57 -7.21 -1.75
N LEU A 108 2.53 -7.22 -0.90
CA LEU A 108 1.36 -6.36 -1.06
C LEU A 108 1.74 -4.88 -0.91
N ARG A 109 2.57 -4.56 0.06
CA ARG A 109 3.10 -3.19 0.26
C ARG A 109 3.85 -2.70 -0.98
N LYS A 110 4.70 -3.52 -1.58
CA LYS A 110 5.40 -3.23 -2.83
C LYS A 110 4.44 -3.04 -4.00
N ALA A 111 3.36 -3.82 -4.07
CA ALA A 111 2.35 -3.66 -5.10
C ALA A 111 1.61 -2.33 -4.97
N VAL A 112 1.22 -1.94 -3.76
CA VAL A 112 0.59 -0.63 -3.47
C VAL A 112 1.56 0.52 -3.80
N ASP A 113 2.82 0.43 -3.37
CA ASP A 113 3.86 1.42 -3.65
C ASP A 113 4.06 1.67 -5.16
N GLY A 114 4.02 0.59 -5.96
CA GLY A 114 4.12 0.68 -7.42
C GLY A 114 2.92 1.34 -8.09
N MET A 115 1.75 1.38 -7.44
CA MET A 115 0.51 1.98 -7.96
C MET A 115 0.31 3.43 -7.54
N ILE A 116 1.12 3.93 -6.61
CA ILE A 116 1.11 5.33 -6.18
C ILE A 116 2.10 6.14 -7.03
N PRO A 117 1.77 7.38 -7.43
CA PRO A 117 2.68 8.23 -8.19
C PRO A 117 4.05 8.40 -7.52
N ARG A 118 5.11 8.32 -8.31
CA ARG A 118 6.50 8.45 -7.85
C ARG A 118 6.89 9.90 -7.59
N ASN A 119 6.39 10.46 -6.50
CA ASN A 119 6.69 11.82 -6.07
C ASN A 119 7.09 11.84 -4.58
N LYS A 120 7.47 13.01 -4.06
CA LYS A 120 7.85 13.19 -2.65
C LYS A 120 6.74 12.79 -1.66
N LEU A 121 5.47 12.91 -2.05
CA LEU A 121 4.31 12.58 -1.21
C LEU A 121 4.09 11.07 -1.03
N ARG A 122 4.66 10.23 -1.91
CA ARG A 122 4.51 8.78 -1.85
C ARG A 122 4.96 8.20 -0.51
N LYS A 123 6.10 8.67 0.01
CA LYS A 123 6.65 8.20 1.29
C LYS A 123 5.69 8.45 2.46
N GLU A 124 5.03 9.61 2.50
CA GLU A 124 4.06 9.95 3.53
C GLU A 124 2.77 9.15 3.39
N ARG A 125 2.29 8.96 2.15
CA ARG A 125 1.12 8.14 1.85
C ARG A 125 1.33 6.68 2.27
N MET A 126 2.51 6.12 1.99
CA MET A 126 2.84 4.74 2.36
C MET A 126 2.94 4.48 3.86
N LYS A 127 3.23 5.50 4.67
CA LYS A 127 3.19 5.39 6.14
C LYS A 127 1.78 5.15 6.69
N ARG A 128 0.75 5.46 5.93
CA ARG A 128 -0.65 5.34 6.30
C ARG A 128 -1.29 4.03 5.85
N VAL A 129 -0.50 3.12 5.29
CA VAL A 129 -0.93 1.78 4.89
C VAL A 129 -0.46 0.79 5.94
N THR A 130 -1.42 0.17 6.62
CA THR A 130 -1.20 -0.92 7.58
C THR A 130 -1.71 -2.22 6.96
N ILE A 131 -0.92 -3.28 7.05
CA ILE A 131 -1.29 -4.60 6.51
C ILE A 131 -1.24 -5.57 7.68
N THR A 132 -2.34 -6.28 7.88
CA THR A 132 -2.50 -7.31 8.91
C THR A 132 -2.94 -8.62 8.30
N ASP A 133 -2.52 -9.71 8.89
CA ASP A 133 -2.95 -11.08 8.55
C ASP A 133 -4.23 -11.45 9.27
#